data_3c3aed7cc4757a5f839128a6c8d45fdc
#
_entry.id   3c3aed7cc4757a5f839128a6c8d45fdc
#
_cell.length_a   1.000
_cell.length_b   1.000
_cell.length_c   1.000
_cell.angle_alpha   90.00
_cell.angle_beta   90.00
_cell.angle_gamma   90.00
#
_symmetry.space_group_name_H-M   'P 1'
#
loop_
_entity.id
_entity.type
_entity.pdbx_description
1 polymer ?
#
loop_
_entity_poly.entity_id
_entity_poly.type
_entity_poly.pdbx_seq_one_letter_code
_entity_poly.pdbx_strand_id
1 'polypeptide(L)'
;MNSTPAIALDHVSKWYGQVIGVNDVSLAIDGGVTGILGMNGAGKSTLFKLLMGRLRPSNGSVKLFGTDPWETTSPYRRVGYVSESEKMYDWMTSLDFVSTLARLHGMTRYEAEKRAEQALSFVDLEGVLNKEIGKYSKGMRQRVKIAAALVHD
;
A
#
# COMPACT_ATOMS: atom_id res chain seq x y z
N MET A 1 4.05 20.69 -19.89
CA MET A 1 4.88 19.47 -19.69
C MET A 1 3.93 18.41 -19.18
N ASN A 2 3.64 17.37 -19.97
CA ASN A 2 2.80 16.27 -19.50
C ASN A 2 3.61 15.46 -18.49
N SER A 3 3.34 15.63 -17.20
CA SER A 3 3.91 14.77 -16.16
C SER A 3 3.37 13.34 -16.34
N THR A 4 4.23 12.34 -16.19
CA THR A 4 3.77 10.95 -16.18
C THR A 4 2.88 10.74 -14.96
N PRO A 5 1.63 10.26 -15.11
CA PRO A 5 0.74 10.03 -13.98
C PRO A 5 1.32 8.99 -13.00
N ALA A 6 1.03 9.17 -11.72
CA ALA A 6 1.44 8.23 -10.69
C ALA A 6 0.83 6.84 -10.93
N ILE A 7 -0.43 6.81 -11.40
CA ILE A 7 -1.15 5.59 -11.76
C ILE A 7 -1.88 5.84 -13.07
N ALA A 8 -1.77 4.90 -14.02
CA ALA A 8 -2.57 4.89 -15.24
C ALA A 8 -3.17 3.50 -15.48
N LEU A 9 -4.44 3.49 -15.81
CA LEU A 9 -5.19 2.34 -16.29
C LEU A 9 -5.66 2.64 -17.71
N ASP A 10 -5.51 1.68 -18.61
CA ASP A 10 -5.94 1.77 -19.98
C ASP A 10 -6.78 0.55 -20.36
N HIS A 11 -8.10 0.75 -20.53
CA HIS A 11 -9.09 -0.28 -20.87
C HIS A 11 -9.00 -1.55 -19.98
N VAL A 12 -8.80 -1.37 -18.67
CA VAL A 12 -8.58 -2.45 -17.73
C VAL A 12 -9.87 -3.19 -17.41
N SER A 13 -9.85 -4.51 -17.66
CA SER A 13 -10.88 -5.44 -17.20
C SER A 13 -10.29 -6.56 -16.39
N LYS A 14 -11.03 -7.05 -15.39
CA LYS A 14 -10.67 -8.22 -14.59
C LYS A 14 -11.83 -9.18 -14.43
N TRP A 15 -11.61 -10.40 -14.90
CA TRP A 15 -12.52 -11.52 -14.78
C TRP A 15 -12.02 -12.55 -13.77
N TYR A 16 -12.93 -13.13 -13.01
CA TYR A 16 -12.73 -14.28 -12.12
C TYR A 16 -13.60 -15.44 -12.65
N GLY A 17 -13.05 -16.20 -13.58
CA GLY A 17 -13.86 -17.14 -14.36
C GLY A 17 -14.93 -16.39 -15.15
N GLN A 18 -16.20 -16.63 -14.86
CA GLN A 18 -17.35 -15.96 -15.49
C GLN A 18 -17.80 -14.69 -14.77
N VAL A 19 -17.22 -14.39 -13.62
CA VAL A 19 -17.61 -13.20 -12.83
C VAL A 19 -16.70 -12.03 -13.17
N ILE A 20 -17.32 -10.89 -13.53
CA ILE A 20 -16.61 -9.65 -13.78
C ILE A 20 -16.33 -8.92 -12.48
N GLY A 21 -15.08 -8.60 -12.21
CA GLY A 21 -14.67 -7.82 -11.05
C GLY A 21 -14.51 -6.33 -11.35
N VAL A 22 -13.98 -6.02 -12.54
CA VAL A 22 -13.82 -4.66 -13.09
C VAL A 22 -13.98 -4.76 -14.60
N ASN A 23 -14.67 -3.80 -15.22
CA ASN A 23 -14.93 -3.80 -16.65
C ASN A 23 -14.55 -2.48 -17.31
N ASP A 24 -13.62 -2.54 -18.26
CA ASP A 24 -13.22 -1.48 -19.16
C ASP A 24 -12.97 -0.12 -18.47
N VAL A 25 -12.12 -0.14 -17.45
CA VAL A 25 -11.78 1.07 -16.68
C VAL A 25 -10.53 1.72 -17.26
N SER A 26 -10.66 2.99 -17.66
CA SER A 26 -9.54 3.86 -18.02
C SER A 26 -9.48 5.02 -17.02
N LEU A 27 -8.31 5.25 -16.43
CA LEU A 27 -8.12 6.21 -15.34
C LEU A 27 -6.66 6.67 -15.31
N ALA A 28 -6.44 7.96 -15.10
CA ALA A 28 -5.14 8.51 -14.78
C ALA A 28 -5.21 9.25 -13.44
N ILE A 29 -4.29 8.97 -12.53
CA ILE A 29 -4.16 9.63 -11.23
C ILE A 29 -2.77 10.24 -11.15
N ASP A 30 -2.71 11.55 -11.01
CA ASP A 30 -1.45 12.29 -10.87
C ASP A 30 -1.05 12.42 -9.40
N GLY A 31 -1.37 13.53 -8.78
CA GLY A 31 -1.06 13.81 -7.39
C GLY A 31 -2.32 14.16 -6.57
N GLY A 32 -2.13 14.36 -5.27
CA GLY A 32 -3.21 14.71 -4.36
C GLY A 32 -3.97 13.52 -3.81
N VAL A 33 -5.21 13.74 -3.38
CA VAL A 33 -6.09 12.71 -2.80
C VAL A 33 -7.19 12.34 -3.78
N THR A 34 -7.27 11.06 -4.12
CA THR A 34 -8.32 10.51 -4.99
C THR A 34 -9.18 9.53 -4.21
N GLY A 35 -10.49 9.81 -4.14
CA GLY A 35 -11.48 8.92 -3.52
C GLY A 35 -12.13 7.98 -4.54
N ILE A 36 -12.22 6.68 -4.21
CA ILE A 36 -12.95 5.69 -5.01
C ILE A 36 -14.23 5.32 -4.25
N LEU A 37 -15.37 5.73 -4.80
CA LEU A 37 -16.69 5.52 -4.22
C LEU A 37 -17.48 4.46 -4.99
N GLY A 38 -18.38 3.77 -4.31
CA GLY A 38 -19.24 2.77 -4.91
C GLY A 38 -19.84 1.82 -3.88
N MET A 39 -20.89 1.10 -4.27
CA MET A 39 -21.56 0.10 -3.43
C MET A 39 -20.64 -1.09 -3.12
N ASN A 40 -21.02 -1.92 -2.13
CA ASN A 40 -20.36 -3.20 -1.89
C ASN A 40 -20.52 -4.10 -3.12
N GLY A 41 -19.43 -4.76 -3.54
CA GLY A 41 -19.41 -5.54 -4.78
C GLY A 41 -19.11 -4.77 -6.06
N ALA A 42 -19.03 -3.43 -6.05
CA ALA A 42 -18.73 -2.61 -7.23
C ALA A 42 -17.29 -2.74 -7.78
N GLY A 43 -16.50 -3.69 -7.29
CA GLY A 43 -15.13 -3.93 -7.80
C GLY A 43 -14.03 -3.07 -7.15
N LYS A 44 -14.33 -2.21 -6.16
CA LYS A 44 -13.33 -1.33 -5.52
C LYS A 44 -12.08 -2.08 -5.05
N SER A 45 -12.24 -3.16 -4.30
CA SER A 45 -11.12 -3.97 -3.81
C SER A 45 -10.34 -4.66 -4.94
N THR A 46 -11.02 -5.03 -6.03
CA THR A 46 -10.37 -5.57 -7.24
C THR A 46 -9.54 -4.48 -7.91
N LEU A 47 -10.11 -3.28 -8.06
CA LEU A 47 -9.41 -2.14 -8.62
C LEU A 47 -8.16 -1.80 -7.81
N PHE A 48 -8.25 -1.70 -6.47
CA PHE A 48 -7.07 -1.50 -5.62
C PHE A 48 -6.00 -2.58 -5.79
N LYS A 49 -6.38 -3.85 -5.92
CA LYS A 49 -5.42 -4.94 -6.16
C LYS A 49 -4.72 -4.81 -7.52
N LEU A 50 -5.44 -4.34 -8.53
CA LEU A 50 -4.89 -4.04 -9.86
C LEU A 50 -3.91 -2.86 -9.79
N LEU A 51 -4.32 -1.74 -9.16
CA LEU A 51 -3.48 -0.54 -8.96
C LEU A 51 -2.18 -0.86 -8.21
N MET A 52 -2.25 -1.76 -7.25
CA MET A 52 -1.09 -2.20 -6.45
C MET A 52 -0.27 -3.33 -7.12
N GLY A 53 -0.57 -3.69 -8.36
CA GLY A 53 0.10 -4.79 -9.05
C GLY A 53 -0.04 -6.17 -8.38
N ARG A 54 -0.96 -6.32 -7.41
CA ARG A 54 -1.22 -7.60 -6.73
C ARG A 54 -2.10 -8.54 -7.54
N LEU A 55 -2.70 -8.04 -8.61
CA LEU A 55 -3.60 -8.75 -9.49
C LEU A 55 -3.36 -8.28 -10.92
N ARG A 56 -3.06 -9.22 -11.83
CA ARG A 56 -2.95 -8.90 -13.25
C ARG A 56 -4.32 -8.66 -13.86
N PRO A 57 -4.49 -7.67 -14.73
CA PRO A 57 -5.72 -7.49 -15.50
C PRO A 57 -5.93 -8.69 -16.44
N SER A 58 -7.18 -8.94 -16.82
CA SER A 58 -7.52 -9.88 -17.88
C SER A 58 -7.35 -9.24 -19.26
N ASN A 59 -7.67 -7.93 -19.35
CA ASN A 59 -7.46 -7.08 -20.53
C ASN A 59 -6.98 -5.71 -20.09
N GLY A 60 -6.36 -4.97 -21.00
CA GLY A 60 -5.85 -3.63 -20.76
C GLY A 60 -4.49 -3.61 -20.07
N SER A 61 -4.05 -2.42 -19.70
CA SER A 61 -2.74 -2.22 -19.07
C SER A 61 -2.82 -1.34 -17.83
N VAL A 62 -1.91 -1.62 -16.86
CA VAL A 62 -1.73 -0.84 -15.64
C VAL A 62 -0.30 -0.31 -15.63
N LYS A 63 -0.13 0.97 -15.33
CA LYS A 63 1.20 1.57 -15.13
C LYS A 63 1.27 2.29 -13.80
N LEU A 64 2.36 2.06 -13.06
CA LEU A 64 2.76 2.82 -11.88
C LEU A 64 3.96 3.68 -12.24
N PHE A 65 3.82 5.00 -12.15
CA PHE A 65 4.87 5.95 -12.55
C PHE A 65 5.41 5.68 -13.97
N GLY A 66 4.53 5.32 -14.90
CA GLY A 66 4.86 5.01 -16.29
C GLY A 66 5.40 3.59 -16.53
N THR A 67 5.55 2.77 -15.50
CA THR A 67 6.17 1.43 -15.57
C THR A 67 5.12 0.34 -15.32
N ASP A 68 5.21 -0.77 -16.04
CA ASP A 68 4.38 -1.97 -15.79
C ASP A 68 4.84 -2.62 -14.46
N PRO A 69 3.93 -2.77 -13.48
CA PRO A 69 4.26 -3.30 -12.15
C PRO A 69 4.61 -4.80 -12.13
N TRP A 70 4.43 -5.51 -13.25
CA TRP A 70 4.81 -6.93 -13.38
C TRP A 70 6.12 -7.15 -14.11
N GLU A 71 6.67 -6.12 -14.78
CA GLU A 71 7.96 -6.19 -15.45
C GLU A 71 9.12 -5.86 -14.50
N THR A 72 8.87 -4.99 -13.51
CA THR A 72 9.90 -4.53 -12.57
C THR A 72 9.33 -4.19 -11.20
N THR A 73 10.17 -4.31 -10.17
CA THR A 73 9.81 -3.93 -8.80
C THR A 73 10.11 -2.47 -8.48
N SER A 74 10.71 -1.72 -9.40
CA SER A 74 11.15 -0.34 -9.16
C SER A 74 10.02 0.61 -8.71
N PRO A 75 8.77 0.54 -9.23
CA PRO A 75 7.69 1.40 -8.79
C PRO A 75 7.35 1.24 -7.30
N TYR A 76 7.53 0.03 -6.75
CA TYR A 76 7.16 -0.27 -5.36
C TYR A 76 8.06 0.39 -4.31
N ARG A 77 9.19 0.95 -4.72
CA ARG A 77 10.02 1.79 -3.84
C ARG A 77 9.34 3.11 -3.47
N ARG A 78 8.30 3.50 -4.21
CA ARG A 78 7.55 4.76 -4.07
C ARG A 78 6.10 4.54 -3.66
N VAL A 79 5.72 3.30 -3.33
CA VAL A 79 4.33 2.93 -3.07
C VAL A 79 4.21 2.31 -1.68
N GLY A 80 3.50 2.98 -0.79
CA GLY A 80 3.03 2.42 0.47
C GLY A 80 1.59 1.90 0.35
N TYR A 81 1.31 0.76 0.97
CA TYR A 81 -0.03 0.18 0.97
C TYR A 81 -0.53 -0.12 2.38
N VAL A 82 -1.69 0.42 2.71
CA VAL A 82 -2.41 0.13 3.96
C VAL A 82 -3.62 -0.74 3.65
N SER A 83 -3.57 -2.00 4.09
CA SER A 83 -4.66 -2.95 3.86
C SER A 83 -5.82 -2.73 4.82
N GLU A 84 -7.02 -3.13 4.37
CA GLU A 84 -8.25 -3.19 5.18
C GLU A 84 -8.16 -4.26 6.29
N SER A 85 -7.36 -5.32 6.08
CA SER A 85 -7.19 -6.42 7.04
C SER A 85 -6.62 -5.94 8.37
N GLU A 86 -7.24 -6.37 9.46
CA GLU A 86 -6.76 -6.10 10.83
C GLU A 86 -5.63 -7.04 11.29
N LYS A 87 -5.29 -8.07 10.47
CA LYS A 87 -4.27 -9.06 10.82
C LYS A 87 -2.89 -8.41 10.87
N MET A 88 -2.25 -8.49 12.02
CA MET A 88 -0.89 -8.09 12.29
C MET A 88 -0.21 -9.16 13.15
N TYR A 89 1.09 -9.05 13.33
CA TYR A 89 1.84 -9.92 14.23
C TYR A 89 1.70 -9.40 15.67
N ASP A 90 0.68 -9.89 16.40
CA ASP A 90 0.27 -9.38 17.72
C ASP A 90 1.37 -9.47 18.79
N TRP A 91 2.30 -10.39 18.62
CA TRP A 91 3.46 -10.61 19.50
C TRP A 91 4.65 -9.67 19.23
N MET A 92 4.65 -8.97 18.09
CA MET A 92 5.69 -7.99 17.77
C MET A 92 5.41 -6.65 18.43
N THR A 93 6.48 -5.90 18.74
CA THR A 93 6.33 -4.47 19.05
C THR A 93 6.08 -3.67 17.77
N SER A 94 5.58 -2.46 17.89
CA SER A 94 5.39 -1.59 16.71
C SER A 94 6.73 -1.22 16.07
N LEU A 95 7.77 -1.02 16.89
CA LEU A 95 9.12 -0.74 16.40
C LEU A 95 9.69 -1.93 15.63
N ASP A 96 9.60 -3.15 16.16
CA ASP A 96 10.07 -4.36 15.46
C ASP A 96 9.33 -4.57 14.14
N PHE A 97 8.01 -4.38 14.13
CA PHE A 97 7.20 -4.57 12.95
C PHE A 97 7.58 -3.58 11.84
N VAL A 98 7.63 -2.29 12.15
CA VAL A 98 7.92 -1.24 11.16
C VAL A 98 9.37 -1.29 10.69
N SER A 99 10.34 -1.53 11.61
CA SER A 99 11.74 -1.67 11.23
C SER A 99 12.00 -2.93 10.38
N THR A 100 11.28 -4.02 10.63
CA THR A 100 11.37 -5.22 9.78
C THR A 100 10.94 -4.90 8.34
N LEU A 101 9.86 -4.15 8.15
CA LEU A 101 9.41 -3.74 6.81
C LEU A 101 10.43 -2.80 6.15
N ALA A 102 11.01 -1.84 6.88
CA ALA A 102 12.09 -0.99 6.37
C ALA A 102 13.30 -1.82 5.88
N ARG A 103 13.67 -2.87 6.63
CA ARG A 103 14.74 -3.79 6.21
C ARG A 103 14.39 -4.56 4.93
N LEU A 104 13.14 -4.92 4.71
CA LEU A 104 12.70 -5.55 3.46
C LEU A 104 12.81 -4.59 2.26
N HIS A 105 12.82 -3.27 2.49
CA HIS A 105 13.14 -2.26 1.49
C HIS A 105 14.66 -2.05 1.29
N GLY A 106 15.51 -2.84 1.95
CA GLY A 106 16.97 -2.85 1.76
C GLY A 106 17.74 -1.94 2.72
N MET A 107 17.11 -1.39 3.76
CA MET A 107 17.80 -0.59 4.77
C MET A 107 18.64 -1.47 5.71
N THR A 108 19.77 -0.96 6.17
CA THR A 108 20.52 -1.56 7.26
C THR A 108 19.68 -1.58 8.56
N ARG A 109 20.07 -2.39 9.53
CA ARG A 109 19.36 -2.46 10.82
C ARG A 109 19.25 -1.10 11.49
N TYR A 110 20.33 -0.36 11.54
CA TYR A 110 20.39 0.96 12.18
C TYR A 110 19.47 1.98 11.47
N GLU A 111 19.54 2.04 10.13
CA GLU A 111 18.67 2.93 9.34
C GLU A 111 17.20 2.57 9.49
N ALA A 112 16.87 1.27 9.49
CA ALA A 112 15.52 0.79 9.62
C ALA A 112 14.89 1.12 10.99
N GLU A 113 15.65 0.95 12.09
CA GLU A 113 15.21 1.31 13.43
C GLU A 113 14.95 2.83 13.52
N LYS A 114 15.88 3.65 13.05
CA LYS A 114 15.74 5.11 13.04
C LYS A 114 14.55 5.59 12.21
N ARG A 115 14.36 5.02 11.02
CA ARG A 115 13.20 5.33 10.15
C ARG A 115 11.88 4.86 10.76
N ALA A 116 11.87 3.70 11.41
CA ALA A 116 10.69 3.20 12.11
C ALA A 116 10.28 4.10 13.26
N GLU A 117 11.24 4.58 14.08
CA GLU A 117 10.97 5.56 15.13
C GLU A 117 10.35 6.84 14.58
N GLN A 118 10.93 7.39 13.51
CA GLN A 118 10.41 8.60 12.84
C GLN A 118 8.99 8.39 12.30
N ALA A 119 8.74 7.27 11.60
CA ALA A 119 7.43 6.95 11.05
C ALA A 119 6.37 6.73 12.14
N LEU A 120 6.75 6.10 13.26
CA LEU A 120 5.87 5.88 14.40
C LEU A 120 5.59 7.18 15.17
N SER A 121 6.57 8.07 15.29
CA SER A 121 6.37 9.40 15.87
C SER A 121 5.44 10.25 15.00
N PHE A 122 5.56 10.18 13.68
CA PHE A 122 4.66 10.89 12.76
C PHE A 122 3.18 10.54 12.94
N VAL A 123 2.88 9.36 13.50
CA VAL A 123 1.51 8.89 13.78
C VAL A 123 1.18 8.88 15.27
N ASP A 124 1.89 9.63 16.10
CA ASP A 124 1.70 9.78 17.57
C ASP A 124 1.75 8.43 18.31
N LEU A 125 2.76 7.60 18.06
CA LEU A 125 2.98 6.32 18.72
C LEU A 125 4.34 6.23 19.44
N GLU A 126 5.10 7.33 19.55
CA GLU A 126 6.43 7.38 20.18
C GLU A 126 6.45 6.90 21.64
N GLY A 127 5.37 7.14 22.40
CA GLY A 127 5.25 6.69 23.79
C GLY A 127 5.03 5.21 24.01
N VAL A 128 4.87 4.41 22.95
CA VAL A 128 4.48 2.99 23.04
C VAL A 128 5.26 2.04 22.12
N LEU A 129 6.39 2.48 21.58
CA LEU A 129 7.19 1.77 20.57
C LEU A 129 7.47 0.31 20.92
N ASN A 130 7.78 0.06 22.19
CA ASN A 130 8.16 -1.26 22.72
C ASN A 130 6.98 -2.08 23.27
N LYS A 131 5.75 -1.59 23.12
CA LYS A 131 4.56 -2.32 23.51
C LYS A 131 4.10 -3.23 22.38
N GLU A 132 3.72 -4.47 22.69
CA GLU A 132 3.20 -5.43 21.73
C GLU A 132 1.94 -4.91 21.03
N ILE A 133 1.86 -5.10 19.71
CA ILE A 133 0.74 -4.68 18.86
C ILE A 133 -0.58 -5.32 19.32
N GLY A 134 -0.54 -6.52 19.88
CA GLY A 134 -1.71 -7.21 20.45
C GLY A 134 -2.44 -6.41 21.54
N LYS A 135 -1.72 -5.53 22.23
CA LYS A 135 -2.24 -4.67 23.31
C LYS A 135 -2.73 -3.30 22.80
N TYR A 136 -2.70 -3.05 21.48
CA TYR A 136 -3.09 -1.80 20.88
C TYR A 136 -4.60 -1.74 20.62
N SER A 137 -5.18 -0.55 20.73
CA SER A 137 -6.52 -0.27 20.22
C SER A 137 -6.57 -0.40 18.69
N LYS A 138 -7.76 -0.56 18.13
CA LYS A 138 -7.95 -0.59 16.67
C LYS A 138 -7.35 0.64 15.96
N GLY A 139 -7.54 1.83 16.54
CA GLY A 139 -6.96 3.06 16.00
C GLY A 139 -5.43 3.09 16.05
N MET A 140 -4.80 2.59 17.13
CA MET A 140 -3.35 2.46 17.23
C MET A 140 -2.82 1.47 16.19
N ARG A 141 -3.47 0.33 16.01
CA ARG A 141 -3.12 -0.67 14.97
C ARG A 141 -3.18 -0.05 13.57
N GLN A 142 -4.19 0.77 13.29
CA GLN A 142 -4.30 1.48 12.01
C GLN A 142 -3.15 2.47 11.82
N ARG A 143 -2.75 3.20 12.86
CA ARG A 143 -1.61 4.11 12.83
C ARG A 143 -0.29 3.38 12.59
N VAL A 144 -0.08 2.19 13.19
CA VAL A 144 1.10 1.35 12.88
C VAL A 144 1.15 0.97 11.40
N LYS A 145 0.02 0.63 10.77
CA LYS A 145 -0.02 0.32 9.33
C LYS A 145 0.33 1.54 8.47
N ILE A 146 -0.12 2.73 8.87
CA ILE A 146 0.23 3.97 8.18
C ILE A 146 1.74 4.22 8.29
N ALA A 147 2.32 4.12 9.50
CA ALA A 147 3.76 4.23 9.70
C ALA A 147 4.54 3.22 8.84
N ALA A 148 4.08 1.97 8.80
CA ALA A 148 4.67 0.92 7.97
C ALA A 148 4.61 1.21 6.47
N ALA A 149 3.56 1.88 5.99
CA ALA A 149 3.44 2.28 4.59
C ALA A 149 4.32 3.48 4.22
N LEU A 150 4.75 4.28 5.21
CA LEU A 150 5.58 5.48 5.02
C LEU A 150 7.07 5.25 5.29
N VAL A 151 7.45 4.12 5.89
CA VAL A 151 8.80 3.90 6.44
C VAL A 151 9.92 3.93 5.39
N HIS A 152 9.60 3.71 4.13
CA HIS A 152 10.57 3.65 3.03
C HIS A 152 10.71 4.96 2.23
N ASP A 153 9.97 5.99 2.62
CA ASP A 153 9.99 7.32 1.98
C ASP A 153 11.09 8.22 2.56
#